data_8b7ac53fb3c695c211e943913d1a4a84
#
_entry.id   8b7ac53fb3c695c211e943913d1a4a84
#
_cell.length_a   1.000
_cell.length_b   1.000
_cell.length_c   1.000
_cell.angle_alpha   90.00
_cell.angle_beta   90.00
_cell.angle_gamma   90.00
#
_symmetry.space_group_name_H-M   'P 1'
#
loop_
_entity.id
_entity.type
_entity.pdbx_description
1 polymer ?
#
loop_
_entity_poly.entity_id
_entity_poly.type
_entity_poly.pdbx_seq_one_letter_code
_entity_poly.pdbx_strand_id
1 'polypeptide(L)'
;HDVQSLTVQFGKTEAYIRTRLKFVSLIPEIALLLEQDEITISVASEICRYGEEIQREVYDQHLKEGVQYNSWRGMKASEVAQSIERQYTADLNRYSFDKTLCLSCPHNTNNMMLFCEGGCGNCANRACLVEMNTSHLTEKAMRLMEQHPAVPLCHESYNYNEAVVDRLTAIGYEVESLKTYATKYPECPQAPQKEDYDTTEEYE
;
A
#
# COMPACT_ATOMS: atom_id res chain seq x y z
N HIS A 1 -4.90 34.87 11.68
CA HIS A 1 -5.08 34.69 13.14
C HIS A 1 -4.05 33.68 13.61
N ASP A 2 -3.32 34.03 14.69
CA ASP A 2 -2.44 33.06 15.35
C ASP A 2 -3.25 32.24 16.37
N VAL A 3 -2.65 31.13 16.84
CA VAL A 3 -3.31 30.22 17.78
C VAL A 3 -3.63 30.96 19.10
N GLN A 4 -2.78 31.89 19.54
CA GLN A 4 -3.00 32.65 20.77
C GLN A 4 -4.21 33.56 20.67
N SER A 5 -4.40 34.25 19.56
CA SER A 5 -5.59 35.05 19.27
C SER A 5 -6.87 34.22 19.34
N LEU A 6 -6.84 33.01 18.78
CA LEU A 6 -7.99 32.07 18.81
C LEU A 6 -8.26 31.56 20.24
N THR A 7 -7.22 31.28 21.05
CA THR A 7 -7.43 30.86 22.45
C THR A 7 -8.15 31.92 23.27
N VAL A 8 -7.78 33.19 23.08
CA VAL A 8 -8.46 34.30 23.74
C VAL A 8 -9.88 34.47 23.23
N GLN A 9 -10.08 34.44 21.91
CA GLN A 9 -11.39 34.63 21.30
C GLN A 9 -12.41 33.57 21.70
N PHE A 10 -11.99 32.31 21.76
CA PHE A 10 -12.87 31.17 22.05
C PHE A 10 -12.84 30.72 23.53
N GLY A 11 -11.98 31.28 24.36
CA GLY A 11 -11.85 30.89 25.76
C GLY A 11 -11.43 29.43 25.95
N LYS A 12 -10.66 28.88 24.99
CA LYS A 12 -10.22 27.47 24.98
C LYS A 12 -8.71 27.39 25.11
N THR A 13 -8.21 26.23 25.55
CA THR A 13 -6.78 25.98 25.65
C THR A 13 -6.12 25.92 24.27
N GLU A 14 -4.84 26.23 24.20
CA GLU A 14 -4.06 26.14 22.96
C GLU A 14 -4.10 24.72 22.37
N ALA A 15 -3.99 23.69 23.20
CA ALA A 15 -4.09 22.29 22.79
C ALA A 15 -5.44 21.99 22.11
N TYR A 16 -6.53 22.51 22.67
CA TYR A 16 -7.87 22.37 22.06
C TYR A 16 -7.91 23.04 20.69
N ILE A 17 -7.45 24.28 20.58
CA ILE A 17 -7.45 25.02 19.29
C ILE A 17 -6.58 24.29 18.26
N ARG A 18 -5.36 23.86 18.61
CA ARG A 18 -4.48 23.14 17.72
C ARG A 18 -5.09 21.83 17.21
N THR A 19 -5.78 21.08 18.07
CA THR A 19 -6.50 19.86 17.68
C THR A 19 -7.61 20.17 16.67
N ARG A 20 -8.38 21.21 16.90
CA ARG A 20 -9.47 21.62 16.00
C ARG A 20 -8.96 22.13 14.66
N LEU A 21 -7.85 22.85 14.63
CA LEU A 21 -7.22 23.31 13.39
C LEU A 21 -6.74 22.17 12.50
N LYS A 22 -6.38 21.02 13.07
CA LYS A 22 -6.04 19.82 12.27
C LYS A 22 -7.22 19.31 11.46
N PHE A 23 -8.45 19.45 11.95
CA PHE A 23 -9.63 18.95 11.27
C PHE A 23 -9.96 19.70 9.97
N VAL A 24 -9.29 20.83 9.70
CA VAL A 24 -9.35 21.52 8.40
C VAL A 24 -8.78 20.62 7.28
N SER A 25 -7.93 19.64 7.62
CA SER A 25 -7.40 18.66 6.65
C SER A 25 -8.32 17.46 6.43
N LEU A 26 -9.44 17.35 7.14
CA LEU A 26 -10.43 16.30 6.86
C LEU A 26 -11.17 16.57 5.56
N ILE A 27 -11.46 15.50 4.82
CA ILE A 27 -12.39 15.60 3.69
C ILE A 27 -13.79 15.96 4.21
N PRO A 28 -14.61 16.66 3.41
CA PRO A 28 -15.93 17.16 3.85
C PRO A 28 -16.83 16.06 4.42
N GLU A 29 -16.80 14.88 3.84
CA GLU A 29 -17.62 13.74 4.25
C GLU A 29 -17.28 13.27 5.68
N ILE A 30 -15.98 13.20 6.02
CA ILE A 30 -15.55 12.81 7.38
C ILE A 30 -15.77 13.94 8.38
N ALA A 31 -15.57 15.20 7.95
CA ALA A 31 -15.88 16.36 8.78
C ALA A 31 -17.37 16.39 9.17
N LEU A 32 -18.27 16.06 8.23
CA LEU A 32 -19.71 15.96 8.49
C LEU A 32 -20.04 14.87 9.51
N LEU A 33 -19.40 13.68 9.42
CA LEU A 33 -19.58 12.61 10.40
C LEU A 33 -19.15 13.03 11.81
N LEU A 34 -18.10 13.84 11.90
CA LEU A 34 -17.64 14.42 13.17
C LEU A 34 -18.64 15.44 13.73
N GLU A 35 -19.21 16.28 12.87
CA GLU A 35 -20.24 17.28 13.25
C GLU A 35 -21.54 16.62 13.71
N GLN A 36 -21.86 15.46 13.18
CA GLN A 36 -23.06 14.65 13.54
C GLN A 36 -22.82 13.71 14.73
N ASP A 37 -21.65 13.78 15.37
CA ASP A 37 -21.23 12.86 16.46
C ASP A 37 -21.25 11.37 16.07
N GLU A 38 -21.19 11.04 14.76
CA GLU A 38 -21.13 9.66 14.27
C GLU A 38 -19.73 9.06 14.42
N ILE A 39 -18.70 9.90 14.47
CA ILE A 39 -17.35 9.54 14.85
C ILE A 39 -16.84 10.43 15.97
N THR A 40 -15.96 9.91 16.82
CA THR A 40 -15.40 10.67 17.93
C THR A 40 -14.28 11.60 17.46
N ILE A 41 -14.01 12.68 18.24
CA ILE A 41 -12.87 13.57 18.05
C ILE A 41 -11.55 12.80 17.96
N SER A 42 -11.40 11.76 18.77
CA SER A 42 -10.20 10.92 18.78
C SER A 42 -10.03 10.14 17.47
N VAL A 43 -11.11 9.57 16.94
CA VAL A 43 -11.11 8.89 15.62
C VAL A 43 -10.79 9.88 14.50
N ALA A 44 -11.45 11.04 14.48
CA ALA A 44 -11.16 12.10 13.51
C ALA A 44 -9.69 12.57 13.59
N SER A 45 -9.11 12.64 14.79
CA SER A 45 -7.70 13.00 15.02
C SER A 45 -6.73 11.97 14.44
N GLU A 46 -7.08 10.69 14.43
CA GLU A 46 -6.25 9.67 13.78
C GLU A 46 -6.37 9.74 12.26
N ILE A 47 -7.58 9.90 11.72
CA ILE A 47 -7.81 9.95 10.27
C ILE A 47 -7.19 11.21 9.63
N CYS A 48 -7.31 12.40 10.26
CA CYS A 48 -6.80 13.66 9.72
C CYS A 48 -5.27 13.73 9.56
N ARG A 49 -4.55 12.75 10.05
CA ARG A 49 -3.08 12.63 9.89
C ARG A 49 -2.70 12.18 8.49
N TYR A 50 -3.60 11.55 7.79
CA TYR A 50 -3.38 10.98 6.46
C TYR A 50 -3.90 11.93 5.37
N GLY A 51 -3.31 11.84 4.18
CA GLY A 51 -3.71 12.63 3.03
C GLY A 51 -5.13 12.28 2.53
N GLU A 52 -5.68 13.16 1.69
CA GLU A 52 -7.05 13.05 1.15
C GLU A 52 -7.32 11.67 0.50
N GLU A 53 -6.36 11.10 -0.21
CA GLU A 53 -6.49 9.78 -0.85
C GLU A 53 -6.87 8.69 0.16
N ILE A 54 -6.10 8.57 1.26
CA ILE A 54 -6.36 7.58 2.30
C ILE A 54 -7.67 7.90 3.04
N GLN A 55 -7.93 9.17 3.33
CA GLN A 55 -9.17 9.59 3.98
C GLN A 55 -10.40 9.19 3.16
N ARG A 56 -10.35 9.37 1.83
CA ARG A 56 -11.43 9.01 0.91
C ARG A 56 -11.66 7.51 0.87
N GLU A 57 -10.60 6.71 0.80
CA GLU A 57 -10.72 5.26 0.87
C GLU A 57 -11.29 4.77 2.21
N VAL A 58 -10.81 5.34 3.32
CA VAL A 58 -11.35 5.04 4.66
C VAL A 58 -12.85 5.37 4.75
N TYR A 59 -13.25 6.52 4.20
CA TYR A 59 -14.65 6.89 4.16
C TYR A 59 -15.47 5.89 3.33
N ASP A 60 -15.08 5.64 2.08
CA ASP A 60 -15.85 4.80 1.17
C ASP A 60 -15.96 3.34 1.63
N GLN A 61 -14.90 2.80 2.25
CA GLN A 61 -14.84 1.40 2.63
C GLN A 61 -15.35 1.13 4.05
N HIS A 62 -15.30 2.12 4.95
CA HIS A 62 -15.52 1.89 6.37
C HIS A 62 -16.51 2.84 7.09
N LEU A 63 -16.69 4.05 6.58
CA LEU A 63 -17.49 5.07 7.28
C LEU A 63 -18.77 5.46 6.54
N LYS A 64 -18.84 5.19 5.25
CA LYS A 64 -20.01 5.48 4.43
C LYS A 64 -21.26 4.77 4.94
N GLU A 65 -22.41 5.39 4.79
CA GLU A 65 -23.69 4.77 5.12
C GLU A 65 -23.91 3.50 4.30
N GLY A 66 -24.44 2.44 4.94
CA GLY A 66 -24.66 1.15 4.30
C GLY A 66 -23.50 0.16 4.37
N VAL A 67 -22.31 0.55 4.84
CA VAL A 67 -21.22 -0.38 5.12
C VAL A 67 -21.54 -1.17 6.39
N GLN A 68 -21.86 -2.47 6.24
CA GLN A 68 -22.28 -3.31 7.36
C GLN A 68 -21.13 -4.14 7.97
N TYR A 69 -20.34 -4.82 7.13
CA TYR A 69 -19.38 -5.82 7.62
C TYR A 69 -18.02 -5.26 8.02
N ASN A 70 -17.60 -4.13 7.47
CA ASN A 70 -16.29 -3.50 7.70
C ASN A 70 -16.41 -2.08 8.27
N SER A 71 -17.53 -1.78 8.94
CA SER A 71 -17.75 -0.44 9.48
C SER A 71 -16.80 -0.14 10.65
N TRP A 72 -16.18 1.03 10.61
CA TRP A 72 -15.37 1.55 11.71
C TRP A 72 -16.15 2.53 12.60
N ARG A 73 -17.42 2.73 12.33
CA ARG A 73 -18.31 3.50 13.21
C ARG A 73 -18.37 2.83 14.58
N GLY A 74 -18.03 3.57 15.63
CA GLY A 74 -17.99 3.04 17.00
C GLY A 74 -16.70 2.31 17.40
N MET A 75 -15.72 2.15 16.49
CA MET A 75 -14.40 1.63 16.85
C MET A 75 -13.63 2.62 17.73
N LYS A 76 -12.70 2.10 18.53
CA LYS A 76 -11.76 2.94 19.29
C LYS A 76 -10.74 3.58 18.37
N ALA A 77 -10.28 4.78 18.72
CA ALA A 77 -9.28 5.50 17.93
C ALA A 77 -7.99 4.69 17.71
N SER A 78 -7.53 3.92 18.70
CA SER A 78 -6.36 3.04 18.57
C SER A 78 -6.55 1.91 17.55
N GLU A 79 -7.77 1.35 17.47
CA GLU A 79 -8.09 0.30 16.50
C GLU A 79 -8.18 0.87 15.09
N VAL A 80 -8.74 2.08 14.93
CA VAL A 80 -8.76 2.81 13.66
C VAL A 80 -7.35 3.13 13.22
N ALA A 81 -6.50 3.66 14.09
CA ALA A 81 -5.10 3.97 13.79
C ALA A 81 -4.33 2.74 13.27
N GLN A 82 -4.41 1.61 13.99
CA GLN A 82 -3.77 0.35 13.58
C GLN A 82 -4.33 -0.18 12.26
N SER A 83 -5.64 -0.05 12.04
CA SER A 83 -6.28 -0.50 10.81
C SER A 83 -5.84 0.33 9.61
N ILE A 84 -5.74 1.66 9.74
CA ILE A 84 -5.22 2.52 8.69
C ILE A 84 -3.76 2.16 8.38
N GLU A 85 -2.93 2.03 9.40
CA GLU A 85 -1.52 1.70 9.24
C GLU A 85 -1.32 0.38 8.50
N ARG A 86 -2.08 -0.64 8.85
CA ARG A 86 -2.00 -1.97 8.23
C ARG A 86 -2.55 -2.03 6.80
N GLN A 87 -3.64 -1.31 6.51
CA GLN A 87 -4.39 -1.48 5.26
C GLN A 87 -4.01 -0.44 4.21
N TYR A 88 -3.64 0.79 4.62
CA TYR A 88 -3.48 1.93 3.73
C TYR A 88 -2.06 2.49 3.67
N THR A 89 -1.13 1.94 4.46
CA THR A 89 0.29 2.31 4.38
C THR A 89 1.15 1.13 3.92
N ALA A 90 2.32 1.43 3.41
CA ALA A 90 3.23 0.42 2.88
C ALA A 90 4.50 0.30 3.74
N ASP A 91 4.84 -0.94 4.11
CA ASP A 91 6.07 -1.25 4.85
C ASP A 91 7.30 -0.96 3.98
N LEU A 92 8.08 0.05 4.35
CA LEU A 92 9.30 0.45 3.65
C LEU A 92 10.37 -0.65 3.62
N ASN A 93 10.34 -1.61 4.55
CA ASN A 93 11.32 -2.70 4.57
C ASN A 93 11.18 -3.69 3.41
N ARG A 94 10.04 -3.69 2.74
CA ARG A 94 9.80 -4.53 1.54
C ARG A 94 10.47 -4.00 0.28
N TYR A 95 11.04 -2.81 0.31
CA TYR A 95 11.63 -2.14 -0.85
C TYR A 95 13.13 -2.01 -0.70
N SER A 96 13.85 -2.09 -1.81
CA SER A 96 15.33 -2.10 -1.84
C SER A 96 15.96 -0.76 -2.24
N PHE A 97 15.17 0.27 -2.57
CA PHE A 97 15.70 1.60 -2.87
C PHE A 97 16.28 2.28 -1.61
N ASP A 98 17.07 3.33 -1.81
CA ASP A 98 17.62 4.14 -0.71
C ASP A 98 16.52 4.90 0.03
N LYS A 99 16.40 4.66 1.34
CA LYS A 99 15.38 5.21 2.22
C LYS A 99 15.84 6.43 3.03
N THR A 100 17.02 6.94 2.75
CA THR A 100 17.60 8.07 3.53
C THR A 100 16.62 9.25 3.58
N LEU A 101 15.99 9.60 2.47
CA LEU A 101 14.99 10.66 2.40
C LEU A 101 13.69 10.30 3.14
N CYS A 102 13.36 9.01 3.22
CA CYS A 102 12.16 8.55 3.92
C CYS A 102 12.25 8.70 5.45
N LEU A 103 13.45 8.72 6.01
CA LEU A 103 13.64 8.86 7.47
C LEU A 103 13.09 10.19 8.02
N SER A 104 13.19 11.27 7.26
CA SER A 104 12.66 12.59 7.61
C SER A 104 11.38 12.98 6.86
N CYS A 105 10.83 12.09 6.05
CA CYS A 105 9.66 12.36 5.24
C CYS A 105 8.41 12.56 6.11
N PRO A 106 7.59 13.59 5.87
CA PRO A 106 6.34 13.81 6.60
C PRO A 106 5.30 12.71 6.38
N HIS A 107 5.41 11.91 5.32
CA HIS A 107 4.53 10.78 5.05
C HIS A 107 5.04 9.45 5.63
N ASN A 108 6.16 9.45 6.34
CA ASN A 108 6.60 8.31 7.13
C ASN A 108 5.80 8.27 8.43
N THR A 109 5.15 7.14 8.74
CA THR A 109 4.27 7.02 9.91
C THR A 109 5.00 7.31 11.22
N ASN A 110 6.31 7.08 11.33
CA ASN A 110 7.12 7.49 12.47
C ASN A 110 7.13 9.01 12.69
N ASN A 111 7.06 9.79 11.61
CA ASN A 111 7.10 11.26 11.67
C ASN A 111 5.71 11.89 11.77
N MET A 112 4.66 11.13 11.51
CA MET A 112 3.27 11.59 11.59
C MET A 112 2.76 11.64 13.04
N MET A 113 3.47 10.99 13.96
CA MET A 113 3.04 10.83 15.35
C MET A 113 3.50 12.00 16.21
N LEU A 114 2.57 12.78 16.74
CA LEU A 114 2.88 13.86 17.69
C LEU A 114 3.00 13.39 19.14
N PHE A 115 2.42 12.23 19.50
CA PHE A 115 2.29 11.79 20.89
C PHE A 115 2.32 10.26 21.11
N CYS A 116 2.62 9.46 20.09
CA CYS A 116 2.70 8.00 20.25
C CYS A 116 4.12 7.51 20.05
N GLU A 117 4.58 6.68 20.96
CA GLU A 117 5.83 5.94 20.82
C GLU A 117 5.66 4.89 19.71
N GLY A 118 6.38 5.08 18.60
CA GLY A 118 6.57 4.08 17.59
C GLY A 118 5.47 3.93 16.53
N GLY A 119 5.53 4.75 15.50
CA GLY A 119 4.98 4.33 14.21
C GLY A 119 5.76 3.14 13.66
N CYS A 120 5.15 2.36 12.76
CA CYS A 120 5.80 1.18 12.18
C CYS A 120 6.82 1.51 11.07
N GLY A 121 7.08 2.80 10.79
CA GLY A 121 8.01 3.22 9.74
C GLY A 121 7.49 2.98 8.34
N ASN A 122 6.18 2.91 8.16
CA ASN A 122 5.52 2.73 6.88
C ASN A 122 5.42 4.06 6.11
N CYS A 123 5.20 3.97 4.81
CA CYS A 123 4.93 5.11 3.95
C CYS A 123 3.43 5.27 3.70
N ALA A 124 2.90 6.46 3.97
CA ALA A 124 1.51 6.83 3.68
C ALA A 124 1.34 7.49 2.29
N ASN A 125 2.42 7.77 1.56
CA ASN A 125 2.38 8.30 0.19
C ASN A 125 2.67 7.19 -0.81
N ARG A 126 1.63 6.49 -1.25
CA ARG A 126 1.74 5.34 -2.17
C ARG A 126 2.26 5.75 -3.54
N ALA A 127 1.86 6.91 -4.05
CA ALA A 127 2.32 7.40 -5.36
C ALA A 127 3.83 7.66 -5.35
N CYS A 128 4.35 8.34 -4.33
CA CYS A 128 5.79 8.54 -4.17
C CYS A 128 6.54 7.20 -4.05
N LEU A 129 5.99 6.24 -3.29
CA LEU A 129 6.60 4.93 -3.10
C LEU A 129 6.69 4.13 -4.40
N VAL A 130 5.62 4.14 -5.20
CA VAL A 130 5.60 3.49 -6.52
C VAL A 130 6.66 4.11 -7.43
N GLU A 131 6.74 5.44 -7.48
CA GLU A 131 7.72 6.15 -8.30
C GLU A 131 9.16 5.85 -7.89
N MET A 132 9.47 5.92 -6.60
CA MET A 132 10.80 5.62 -6.05
C MET A 132 11.23 4.17 -6.36
N ASN A 133 10.30 3.23 -6.17
CA ASN A 133 10.56 1.82 -6.45
C ASN A 133 10.74 1.56 -7.95
N THR A 134 9.90 2.15 -8.79
CA THR A 134 10.00 2.02 -10.25
C THR A 134 11.33 2.59 -10.76
N SER A 135 11.72 3.77 -10.32
CA SER A 135 13.00 4.38 -10.67
C SER A 135 14.18 3.51 -10.26
N HIS A 136 14.18 3.04 -9.00
CA HIS A 136 15.25 2.16 -8.49
C HIS A 136 15.35 0.85 -9.28
N LEU A 137 14.24 0.19 -9.57
CA LEU A 137 14.24 -1.07 -10.30
C LEU A 137 14.65 -0.87 -11.77
N THR A 138 14.22 0.22 -12.40
CA THR A 138 14.64 0.58 -13.76
C THR A 138 16.15 0.79 -13.82
N GLU A 139 16.72 1.61 -12.94
CA GLU A 139 18.17 1.84 -12.87
C GLU A 139 18.96 0.56 -12.59
N LYS A 140 18.42 -0.31 -11.72
CA LYS A 140 19.04 -1.60 -11.43
C LYS A 140 19.04 -2.52 -12.66
N ALA A 141 17.92 -2.57 -13.40
CA ALA A 141 17.82 -3.34 -14.63
C ALA A 141 18.82 -2.84 -15.69
N MET A 142 18.90 -1.52 -15.91
CA MET A 142 19.85 -0.93 -16.85
C MET A 142 21.29 -1.29 -16.50
N ARG A 143 21.68 -1.17 -15.24
CA ARG A 143 23.04 -1.57 -14.79
C ARG A 143 23.34 -3.04 -15.01
N LEU A 144 22.35 -3.91 -14.79
CA LEU A 144 22.52 -5.35 -15.05
C LEU A 144 22.65 -5.64 -16.54
N MET A 145 21.92 -4.95 -17.41
CA MET A 145 22.06 -5.08 -18.87
C MET A 145 23.42 -4.59 -19.38
N GLU A 146 23.97 -3.53 -18.81
CA GLU A 146 25.32 -3.06 -19.12
C GLU A 146 26.39 -4.10 -18.73
N GLN A 147 26.23 -4.76 -17.60
CA GLN A 147 27.13 -5.80 -17.10
C GLN A 147 26.99 -7.12 -17.85
N HIS A 148 25.81 -7.43 -18.37
CA HIS A 148 25.46 -8.71 -18.99
C HIS A 148 24.73 -8.52 -20.33
N PRO A 149 25.37 -7.88 -21.35
CA PRO A 149 24.69 -7.48 -22.59
C PRO A 149 24.18 -8.67 -23.43
N ALA A 150 24.66 -9.88 -23.18
CA ALA A 150 24.24 -11.09 -23.88
C ALA A 150 23.03 -11.79 -23.21
N VAL A 151 22.59 -11.31 -22.06
CA VAL A 151 21.46 -11.92 -21.31
C VAL A 151 20.18 -11.14 -21.63
N PRO A 152 19.12 -11.79 -22.12
CA PRO A 152 17.86 -11.10 -22.38
C PRO A 152 17.20 -10.62 -21.08
N LEU A 153 16.57 -9.47 -21.13
CA LEU A 153 15.77 -8.95 -20.04
C LEU A 153 14.38 -9.55 -20.09
N CYS A 154 13.98 -10.24 -19.04
CA CYS A 154 12.70 -10.95 -18.98
C CYS A 154 11.91 -10.57 -17.75
N HIS A 155 10.57 -10.63 -17.84
CA HIS A 155 9.67 -10.56 -16.71
C HIS A 155 8.85 -11.86 -16.58
N GLU A 156 8.38 -12.15 -15.38
CA GLU A 156 7.45 -13.25 -15.15
C GLU A 156 6.09 -12.97 -15.82
N SER A 157 5.37 -14.02 -16.23
CA SER A 157 4.05 -13.89 -16.84
C SER A 157 2.99 -13.32 -15.89
N TYR A 158 3.22 -13.44 -14.60
CA TYR A 158 2.35 -12.94 -13.52
C TYR A 158 3.18 -12.16 -12.49
N ASN A 159 2.53 -11.22 -11.82
CA ASN A 159 3.12 -10.43 -10.72
C ASN A 159 4.38 -9.63 -11.10
N TYR A 160 4.48 -9.16 -12.34
CA TYR A 160 5.56 -8.25 -12.72
C TYR A 160 5.17 -6.78 -12.46
N ASN A 161 6.18 -5.94 -12.34
CA ASN A 161 5.98 -4.51 -12.20
C ASN A 161 5.83 -3.86 -13.58
N GLU A 162 4.58 -3.66 -14.01
CA GLU A 162 4.23 -3.10 -15.32
C GLU A 162 4.90 -1.74 -15.56
N ALA A 163 4.90 -0.85 -14.58
CA ALA A 163 5.51 0.47 -14.69
C ALA A 163 7.02 0.42 -14.97
N VAL A 164 7.72 -0.59 -14.44
CA VAL A 164 9.15 -0.80 -14.73
C VAL A 164 9.35 -1.29 -16.16
N VAL A 165 8.53 -2.25 -16.60
CA VAL A 165 8.59 -2.78 -17.98
C VAL A 165 8.30 -1.68 -18.99
N ASP A 166 7.23 -0.91 -18.78
CA ASP A 166 6.86 0.23 -19.65
C ASP A 166 7.98 1.25 -19.74
N ARG A 167 8.61 1.59 -18.61
CA ARG A 167 9.71 2.56 -18.57
C ARG A 167 10.94 2.05 -19.30
N LEU A 168 11.30 0.77 -19.14
CA LEU A 168 12.41 0.13 -19.86
C LEU A 168 12.14 0.08 -21.36
N THR A 169 10.93 -0.29 -21.76
CA THR A 169 10.51 -0.33 -23.17
C THR A 169 10.54 1.08 -23.80
N ALA A 170 10.07 2.09 -23.06
CA ALA A 170 10.08 3.48 -23.52
C ALA A 170 11.49 4.03 -23.80
N ILE A 171 12.51 3.55 -23.10
CA ILE A 171 13.92 3.91 -23.32
C ILE A 171 14.65 2.96 -24.27
N GLY A 172 13.94 2.00 -24.89
CA GLY A 172 14.44 1.17 -26.00
C GLY A 172 14.95 -0.21 -25.61
N TYR A 173 14.71 -0.69 -24.39
CA TYR A 173 15.02 -2.07 -24.04
C TYR A 173 13.90 -3.01 -24.47
N GLU A 174 14.27 -4.16 -25.03
CA GLU A 174 13.34 -5.26 -25.25
C GLU A 174 13.20 -6.07 -23.97
N VAL A 175 11.95 -6.26 -23.51
CA VAL A 175 11.64 -7.04 -22.30
C VAL A 175 10.73 -8.20 -22.71
N GLU A 176 11.23 -9.42 -22.55
CA GLU A 176 10.51 -10.63 -22.93
C GLU A 176 9.66 -11.17 -21.76
N SER A 177 8.52 -11.75 -22.07
CA SER A 177 7.73 -12.47 -21.08
C SER A 177 8.21 -13.90 -20.94
N LEU A 178 8.67 -14.27 -19.73
CA LEU A 178 8.99 -15.66 -19.42
C LEU A 178 7.70 -16.48 -19.33
N LYS A 179 7.57 -17.47 -20.20
CA LYS A 179 6.54 -18.49 -20.07
C LYS A 179 6.97 -19.46 -18.96
N THR A 180 6.45 -19.26 -17.77
CA THR A 180 6.75 -20.11 -16.59
C THR A 180 6.07 -21.47 -16.68
N TYR A 181 5.20 -21.72 -17.66
CA TYR A 181 4.60 -23.00 -17.87
C TYR A 181 5.37 -23.80 -18.91
N ALA A 182 5.66 -25.04 -18.57
CA ALA A 182 6.06 -26.01 -19.56
C ALA A 182 4.99 -26.04 -20.67
N THR A 183 5.38 -25.74 -21.89
CA THR A 183 4.46 -25.80 -23.05
C THR A 183 4.07 -27.24 -23.39
N LYS A 184 4.78 -28.20 -22.82
CA LYS A 184 4.44 -29.63 -22.84
C LYS A 184 4.60 -30.19 -21.43
N TYR A 185 3.53 -30.66 -20.88
CA TYR A 185 3.61 -31.57 -19.75
C TYR A 185 4.28 -32.85 -20.24
N PRO A 186 5.16 -33.49 -19.42
CA PRO A 186 5.61 -34.83 -19.74
C PRO A 186 4.38 -35.69 -19.97
N GLU A 187 4.38 -36.47 -21.05
CA GLU A 187 3.31 -37.40 -21.29
C GLU A 187 3.17 -38.29 -20.06
N CYS A 188 1.96 -38.29 -19.50
CA CYS A 188 1.69 -39.16 -18.37
C CYS A 188 1.87 -40.60 -18.88
N PRO A 189 2.68 -41.43 -18.25
CA PRO A 189 2.80 -42.82 -18.63
C PRO A 189 1.37 -43.40 -18.74
N GLN A 190 1.03 -43.95 -19.88
CA GLN A 190 -0.26 -44.59 -20.02
C GLN A 190 -0.33 -45.74 -19.00
N ALA A 191 -1.43 -45.82 -18.29
CA ALA A 191 -1.66 -46.94 -17.43
C ALA A 191 -1.60 -48.22 -18.28
N PRO A 192 -0.94 -49.26 -17.78
CA PRO A 192 -0.88 -50.55 -18.51
C PRO A 192 -2.29 -50.98 -18.98
N GLN A 193 -2.39 -51.33 -20.23
CA GLN A 193 -3.65 -51.83 -20.79
C GLN A 193 -3.61 -53.36 -20.69
N LYS A 194 -4.80 -53.96 -20.67
CA LYS A 194 -4.91 -55.41 -20.59
C LYS A 194 -4.23 -56.14 -21.76
N GLU A 195 -4.16 -55.49 -22.92
CA GLU A 195 -3.51 -55.92 -24.14
C GLU A 195 -1.96 -55.94 -24.04
N ASP A 196 -1.39 -55.24 -23.05
CA ASP A 196 0.04 -55.21 -22.83
C ASP A 196 0.57 -56.46 -22.07
N TYR A 197 -0.32 -57.33 -21.66
CA TYR A 197 0.00 -58.57 -20.88
C TYR A 197 -0.47 -59.83 -21.63
N ASP A 198 0.35 -60.84 -21.56
CA ASP A 198 0.07 -62.14 -22.20
C ASP A 198 -1.07 -62.93 -21.53
N THR A 199 -1.25 -62.69 -20.24
CA THR A 199 -2.29 -63.34 -19.42
C THR A 199 -3.06 -62.34 -18.55
N THR A 200 -4.32 -62.68 -18.21
CA THR A 200 -5.17 -61.87 -17.33
C THR A 200 -4.59 -61.81 -15.90
N GLU A 201 -3.90 -62.86 -15.47
CA GLU A 201 -3.27 -62.95 -14.14
C GLU A 201 -2.05 -62.03 -13.97
N GLU A 202 -1.36 -61.64 -15.06
CA GLU A 202 -0.25 -60.70 -15.06
C GLU A 202 -0.75 -59.23 -15.01
N TYR A 203 -1.99 -59.00 -15.41
CA TYR A 203 -2.62 -57.66 -15.36
C TYR A 203 -3.22 -57.33 -13.97
N GLU A 204 -3.71 -58.34 -13.23
CA GLU A 204 -4.27 -58.18 -11.87
C GLU A 204 -3.17 -58.03 -10.82
#